data_c2dc03fab171c4405597b28b28ed5631
#
_entry.id   c2dc03fab171c4405597b28b28ed5631
#
_cell.length_a   1.000
_cell.length_b   1.000
_cell.length_c   1.000
_cell.angle_alpha   90.00
_cell.angle_beta   90.00
_cell.angle_gamma   90.00
#
_symmetry.space_group_name_H-M   'P 1'
#
loop_
_entity.id
_entity.type
_entity.pdbx_description
1 polymer ?
#
loop_
_entity_poly.entity_id
_entity_poly.type
_entity_poly.pdbx_seq_one_letter_code
_entity_poly.pdbx_strand_id
1 'polypeptide(L)'
;MIFHEIKVHYDRQTGEDNPGKVKEVYLIDGAVSFADAENCLMEEIKPFIFGDCEVQNCKRSQYFEVFPNEGGAYWYKARVEMITIDCEKETRKNVAMLVQANQADDAIFALKQAIKSYDSEIISIAKTNIMDILHAVH
;
A
#
# COMPACT_ATOMS: atom_id res chain seq x y z
N MET A 1 -9.26 3.28 -6.50
CA MET A 1 -7.85 3.57 -6.88
C MET A 1 -7.15 2.27 -7.25
N ILE A 2 -6.56 2.24 -8.41
CA ILE A 2 -5.87 1.05 -8.93
C ILE A 2 -4.38 1.33 -8.96
N PHE A 3 -3.61 0.40 -8.42
CA PHE A 3 -2.15 0.49 -8.36
C PHE A 3 -1.52 -0.69 -9.07
N HIS A 4 -0.28 -0.51 -9.53
CA HIS A 4 0.58 -1.63 -9.84
C HIS A 4 1.34 -2.00 -8.57
N GLU A 5 1.18 -3.24 -8.13
CA GLU A 5 1.84 -3.75 -6.93
C GLU A 5 3.03 -4.61 -7.35
N ILE A 6 4.22 -4.22 -6.91
CA ILE A 6 5.46 -4.91 -7.28
C ILE A 6 6.17 -5.39 -6.03
N LYS A 7 6.49 -6.68 -6.02
CA LYS A 7 7.28 -7.31 -4.97
C LYS A 7 8.70 -7.52 -5.48
N VAL A 8 9.67 -6.98 -4.75
CA VAL A 8 11.10 -7.09 -5.10
C VAL A 8 11.89 -7.76 -4.01
N HIS A 9 12.96 -8.42 -4.42
CA HIS A 9 13.92 -9.08 -3.53
C HIS A 9 15.33 -8.65 -3.95
N TYR A 10 16.09 -8.07 -3.03
CA TYR A 10 17.43 -7.59 -3.30
C TYR A 10 18.23 -7.45 -2.01
N ASP A 11 19.53 -7.25 -2.15
CA ASP A 11 20.40 -6.91 -1.02
C ASP A 11 20.39 -5.40 -0.85
N ARG A 12 19.86 -4.94 0.30
CA ARG A 12 19.78 -3.50 0.59
C ARG A 12 21.07 -3.03 1.23
N GLN A 13 21.61 -1.93 0.72
CA GLN A 13 22.75 -1.27 1.33
C GLN A 13 22.28 -0.48 2.55
N THR A 14 22.66 -0.96 3.74
CA THR A 14 22.20 -0.39 5.02
C THR A 14 23.20 0.55 5.66
N GLY A 15 24.39 0.72 5.05
CA GLY A 15 25.49 1.47 5.65
C GLY A 15 26.36 0.64 6.60
N GLU A 16 26.04 -0.61 6.81
CA GLU A 16 26.82 -1.59 7.55
C GLU A 16 27.72 -2.39 6.58
N ASP A 17 28.70 -3.12 7.10
CA ASP A 17 29.61 -3.91 6.29
C ASP A 17 28.94 -5.04 5.52
N ASN A 18 27.79 -5.53 6.02
CA ASN A 18 27.04 -6.59 5.39
C ASN A 18 25.67 -6.09 4.94
N PRO A 19 25.40 -6.06 3.61
CA PRO A 19 24.06 -5.74 3.14
C PRO A 19 23.08 -6.85 3.54
N GLY A 20 21.88 -6.45 3.97
CA GLY A 20 20.82 -7.38 4.33
C GLY A 20 19.90 -7.66 3.16
N LYS A 21 19.48 -8.93 3.00
CA LYS A 21 18.46 -9.30 2.02
C LYS A 21 17.11 -8.81 2.48
N VAL A 22 16.40 -8.13 1.59
CA VAL A 22 15.07 -7.60 1.88
C VAL A 22 14.07 -8.05 0.83
N LYS A 23 12.83 -8.23 1.27
CA LYS A 23 11.66 -8.42 0.42
C LYS A 23 10.74 -7.24 0.68
N GLU A 24 10.51 -6.47 -0.35
CA GLU A 24 9.72 -5.24 -0.24
C GLU A 24 8.59 -5.22 -1.25
N VAL A 25 7.47 -4.63 -0.87
CA VAL A 25 6.31 -4.43 -1.74
C VAL A 25 6.10 -2.94 -1.91
N TYR A 26 5.92 -2.52 -3.16
CA TYR A 26 5.65 -1.13 -3.51
C TYR A 26 4.37 -1.05 -4.32
N LEU A 27 3.61 0.02 -4.09
CA LEU A 27 2.47 0.36 -4.94
C LEU A 27 2.87 1.53 -5.83
N ILE A 28 2.58 1.43 -7.12
CA ILE A 28 2.88 2.47 -8.09
C ILE A 28 1.57 2.99 -8.67
N ASP A 29 1.33 4.28 -8.49
CA ASP A 29 0.18 4.99 -9.02
C ASP A 29 0.54 5.67 -10.33
N GLY A 30 -0.39 5.69 -11.28
CA GLY A 30 -0.25 6.43 -12.52
C GLY A 30 0.63 5.77 -13.58
N ALA A 31 1.08 4.54 -13.38
CA ALA A 31 1.84 3.82 -14.39
C ALA A 31 0.93 3.37 -15.54
N VAL A 32 1.41 3.49 -16.78
CA VAL A 32 0.64 3.10 -17.97
C VAL A 32 0.79 1.62 -18.32
N SER A 33 1.77 0.94 -17.74
CA SER A 33 2.04 -0.48 -17.95
C SER A 33 2.86 -1.05 -16.80
N PHE A 34 3.02 -2.36 -16.76
CA PHE A 34 3.91 -3.00 -15.79
C PHE A 34 5.37 -2.57 -16.00
N ALA A 35 5.80 -2.42 -17.24
CA ALA A 35 7.16 -1.96 -17.55
C ALA A 35 7.39 -0.55 -17.02
N ASP A 36 6.43 0.35 -17.20
CA ASP A 36 6.48 1.71 -16.67
C ASP A 36 6.54 1.71 -15.14
N ALA A 37 5.74 0.87 -14.50
CA ALA A 37 5.74 0.71 -13.04
C ALA A 37 7.10 0.21 -12.53
N GLU A 38 7.68 -0.79 -13.17
CA GLU A 38 9.00 -1.32 -12.81
C GLU A 38 10.08 -0.24 -12.96
N ASN A 39 10.04 0.54 -14.04
CA ASN A 39 11.00 1.62 -14.25
C ASN A 39 10.89 2.69 -13.15
N CYS A 40 9.68 3.06 -12.79
CA CYS A 40 9.44 3.99 -11.69
C CYS A 40 10.04 3.46 -10.38
N LEU A 41 9.79 2.20 -10.06
CA LEU A 41 10.30 1.57 -8.86
C LEU A 41 11.84 1.51 -8.86
N MET A 42 12.44 1.10 -9.97
CA MET A 42 13.91 0.97 -10.07
C MET A 42 14.61 2.32 -9.85
N GLU A 43 14.06 3.41 -10.38
CA GLU A 43 14.61 4.74 -10.16
C GLU A 43 14.61 5.11 -8.67
N GLU A 44 13.59 4.72 -7.93
CA GLU A 44 13.47 5.04 -6.51
C GLU A 44 14.39 4.20 -5.63
N ILE A 45 14.52 2.89 -5.90
CA ILE A 45 15.28 1.99 -5.03
C ILE A 45 16.73 1.78 -5.47
N LYS A 46 17.09 2.17 -6.68
CA LYS A 46 18.44 1.99 -7.25
C LYS A 46 19.57 2.43 -6.29
N PRO A 47 19.49 3.57 -5.58
CA PRO A 47 20.55 3.96 -4.66
C PRO A 47 20.75 3.00 -3.48
N PHE A 48 19.77 2.13 -3.19
CA PHE A 48 19.80 1.22 -2.05
C PHE A 48 20.15 -0.21 -2.41
N ILE A 49 20.21 -0.51 -3.72
CA ILE A 49 20.48 -1.87 -4.20
C ILE A 49 21.98 -2.13 -4.14
N PHE A 50 22.33 -3.28 -3.54
CA PHE A 50 23.67 -3.84 -3.58
C PHE A 50 23.60 -5.16 -4.35
N GLY A 51 24.21 -5.19 -5.54
CA GLY A 51 24.14 -6.36 -6.42
C GLY A 51 22.84 -6.44 -7.22
N ASP A 52 22.30 -7.64 -7.34
CA ASP A 52 21.14 -7.92 -8.18
C ASP A 52 19.82 -7.63 -7.46
N CYS A 53 18.83 -7.18 -8.23
CA CYS A 53 17.47 -6.99 -7.78
C CYS A 53 16.54 -7.87 -8.61
N GLU A 54 15.72 -8.68 -7.93
CA GLU A 54 14.77 -9.56 -8.57
C GLU A 54 13.34 -9.09 -8.34
N VAL A 55 12.59 -8.92 -9.42
CA VAL A 55 11.14 -8.68 -9.35
C VAL A 55 10.47 -10.04 -9.21
N GLN A 56 9.87 -10.30 -8.05
CA GLN A 56 9.24 -11.58 -7.75
C GLN A 56 7.79 -11.67 -8.20
N ASN A 57 7.08 -10.54 -8.18
CA ASN A 57 5.68 -10.51 -8.56
C ASN A 57 5.29 -9.10 -8.98
N CYS A 58 4.37 -9.02 -9.94
CA CYS A 58 3.81 -7.76 -10.40
C CYS A 58 2.34 -7.99 -10.72
N LYS A 59 1.45 -7.25 -10.04
CA LYS A 59 0.01 -7.40 -10.22
C LYS A 59 -0.69 -6.05 -10.05
N ARG A 60 -1.95 -5.98 -10.43
CA ARG A 60 -2.80 -4.82 -10.14
C ARG A 60 -3.49 -5.03 -8.81
N SER A 61 -3.55 -3.99 -8.00
CA SER A 61 -4.25 -3.97 -6.73
C SER A 61 -5.21 -2.79 -6.69
N GLN A 62 -6.39 -3.02 -6.12
CA GLN A 62 -7.42 -1.98 -6.00
C GLN A 62 -7.69 -1.68 -4.53
N TYR A 63 -7.72 -0.38 -4.21
CA TYR A 63 -8.11 0.10 -2.88
C TYR A 63 -9.19 1.17 -3.05
N PHE A 64 -10.16 1.17 -2.15
CA PHE A 64 -11.23 2.17 -2.16
C PHE A 64 -10.69 3.55 -1.81
N GLU A 65 -9.88 3.63 -0.76
CA GLU A 65 -9.23 4.84 -0.30
C GLU A 65 -7.85 4.54 0.28
N VAL A 66 -6.98 5.54 0.25
CA VAL A 66 -5.65 5.50 0.85
C VAL A 66 -5.48 6.73 1.72
N PHE A 67 -5.09 6.53 2.97
CA PHE A 67 -4.92 7.59 3.96
C PHE A 67 -3.45 7.67 4.39
N PRO A 68 -2.63 8.50 3.70
CA PRO A 68 -1.23 8.70 4.07
C PRO A 68 -1.11 9.53 5.34
N ASN A 69 -0.06 9.24 6.11
CA ASN A 69 0.34 10.01 7.28
C ASN A 69 1.86 10.02 7.37
N GLU A 70 2.48 11.16 7.17
CA GLU A 70 3.93 11.29 7.09
C GLU A 70 4.67 10.76 8.30
N GLY A 71 4.07 10.82 9.50
CA GLY A 71 4.67 10.28 10.71
C GLY A 71 4.55 8.77 10.85
N GLY A 72 3.81 8.10 9.97
CA GLY A 72 3.57 6.66 10.05
C GLY A 72 4.66 5.85 9.38
N ALA A 73 5.17 4.82 10.08
CA ALA A 73 6.22 3.95 9.57
C ALA A 73 5.70 2.78 8.74
N TYR A 74 4.44 2.42 8.89
CA TYR A 74 3.85 1.22 8.29
C TYR A 74 2.57 1.52 7.57
N TRP A 75 2.23 0.66 6.61
CA TRP A 75 0.94 0.68 5.92
C TRP A 75 0.09 -0.47 6.43
N TYR A 76 -1.13 -0.13 6.88
CA TYR A 76 -2.12 -1.10 7.34
C TYR A 76 -3.22 -1.23 6.31
N LYS A 77 -3.59 -2.47 6.02
CA LYS A 77 -4.72 -2.77 5.14
C LYS A 77 -5.95 -3.04 6.00
N ALA A 78 -6.99 -2.26 5.80
CA ALA A 78 -8.27 -2.43 6.47
C ALA A 78 -9.28 -3.00 5.50
N ARG A 79 -10.05 -3.96 5.96
CA ARG A 79 -11.25 -4.40 5.27
C ARG A 79 -12.42 -3.69 5.92
N VAL A 80 -13.18 -2.98 5.11
CA VAL A 80 -14.31 -2.16 5.57
C VAL A 80 -15.55 -2.59 4.82
N GLU A 81 -16.62 -2.85 5.56
CA GLU A 81 -17.92 -3.11 4.98
C GLU A 81 -18.68 -1.80 4.83
N MET A 82 -18.95 -1.42 3.60
CA MET A 82 -19.70 -0.22 3.25
C MET A 82 -21.17 -0.59 3.14
N ILE A 83 -22.03 0.17 3.82
CA ILE A 83 -23.47 -0.07 3.87
C ILE A 83 -24.16 1.02 3.06
N THR A 84 -24.94 0.59 2.08
CA THR A 84 -25.70 1.51 1.23
C THR A 84 -27.17 1.12 1.28
N ILE A 85 -28.06 2.10 1.45
CA ILE A 85 -29.50 1.90 1.42
C ILE A 85 -30.04 2.57 0.17
N ASP A 86 -30.65 1.78 -0.70
CA ASP A 86 -31.24 2.24 -1.93
C ASP A 86 -32.64 1.61 -2.09
N CYS A 87 -33.67 2.44 -2.26
CA CYS A 87 -35.07 2.00 -2.39
C CYS A 87 -35.47 1.01 -1.29
N GLU A 88 -35.17 1.33 -0.04
CA GLU A 88 -35.44 0.51 1.14
C GLU A 88 -34.64 -0.81 1.18
N LYS A 89 -33.72 -1.00 0.24
CA LYS A 89 -32.87 -2.21 0.18
C LYS A 89 -31.50 -1.87 0.72
N GLU A 90 -31.05 -2.62 1.71
CA GLU A 90 -29.70 -2.51 2.25
C GLU A 90 -28.74 -3.36 1.43
N THR A 91 -27.66 -2.76 0.99
CA THR A 91 -26.57 -3.44 0.28
C THR A 91 -25.27 -3.25 1.05
N ARG A 92 -24.51 -4.34 1.23
CA ARG A 92 -23.22 -4.32 1.92
C ARG A 92 -22.12 -4.73 0.95
N LYS A 93 -21.06 -3.94 0.91
CA LYS A 93 -19.92 -4.20 0.02
C LYS A 93 -18.63 -4.10 0.82
N ASN A 94 -17.80 -5.13 0.71
CA ASN A 94 -16.47 -5.13 1.32
C ASN A 94 -15.48 -4.41 0.41
N VAL A 95 -14.76 -3.44 0.97
CA VAL A 95 -13.72 -2.72 0.27
C VAL A 95 -12.43 -2.76 1.08
N ALA A 96 -11.31 -2.58 0.42
CA ALA A 96 -10.01 -2.47 1.06
C ALA A 96 -9.56 -1.01 1.11
N MET A 97 -9.01 -0.60 2.23
CA MET A 97 -8.43 0.72 2.43
C MET A 97 -7.03 0.59 3.01
N LEU A 98 -6.16 1.55 2.71
CA LEU A 98 -4.81 1.60 3.27
C LEU A 98 -4.69 2.81 4.19
N VAL A 99 -4.08 2.59 5.34
CA VAL A 99 -3.83 3.64 6.34
C VAL A 99 -2.38 3.57 6.77
N GLN A 100 -1.69 4.71 6.74
CA GLN A 100 -0.32 4.81 7.20
C GLN A 100 -0.30 5.19 8.68
N ALA A 101 0.38 4.40 9.51
CA ALA A 101 0.47 4.62 10.94
C ALA A 101 1.66 3.87 11.54
N ASN A 102 1.99 4.16 12.80
CA ASN A 102 3.05 3.48 13.51
C ASN A 102 2.58 2.21 14.21
N GLN A 103 1.33 2.18 14.62
CA GLN A 103 0.71 1.06 15.34
C GLN A 103 -0.71 0.82 14.84
N ALA A 104 -1.20 -0.40 15.05
CA ALA A 104 -2.55 -0.79 14.63
C ALA A 104 -3.63 0.09 15.28
N ASP A 105 -3.47 0.43 16.56
CA ASP A 105 -4.44 1.28 17.27
C ASP A 105 -4.55 2.67 16.63
N ASP A 106 -3.41 3.24 16.24
CA ASP A 106 -3.38 4.54 15.57
C ASP A 106 -4.03 4.46 14.19
N ALA A 107 -3.79 3.36 13.48
CA ALA A 107 -4.42 3.13 12.17
C ALA A 107 -5.94 3.03 12.30
N ILE A 108 -6.44 2.31 13.29
CA ILE A 108 -7.88 2.17 13.54
C ILE A 108 -8.49 3.53 13.89
N PHE A 109 -7.84 4.29 14.76
CA PHE A 109 -8.32 5.61 15.15
C PHE A 109 -8.39 6.56 13.93
N ALA A 110 -7.32 6.62 13.15
CA ALA A 110 -7.27 7.47 11.96
C ALA A 110 -8.34 7.07 10.94
N LEU A 111 -8.51 5.76 10.74
CA LEU A 111 -9.51 5.26 9.82
C LEU A 111 -10.93 5.61 10.27
N LYS A 112 -11.25 5.42 11.54
CA LYS A 112 -12.56 5.77 12.09
C LYS A 112 -12.88 7.27 11.90
N GLN A 113 -11.88 8.13 12.06
CA GLN A 113 -12.06 9.57 11.81
C GLN A 113 -12.28 9.86 10.33
N ALA A 114 -11.53 9.20 9.47
CA ALA A 114 -11.59 9.44 8.03
C ALA A 114 -12.90 8.98 7.40
N ILE A 115 -13.49 7.89 7.89
CA ILE A 115 -14.71 7.28 7.30
C ILE A 115 -15.97 7.53 8.12
N LYS A 116 -15.92 8.40 9.12
CA LYS A 116 -17.10 8.64 9.99
C LYS A 116 -18.32 9.14 9.25
N SER A 117 -18.15 9.72 8.07
CA SER A 117 -19.28 10.18 7.23
C SER A 117 -19.90 9.04 6.42
N TYR A 118 -19.27 7.89 6.38
CA TYR A 118 -19.81 6.70 5.71
C TYR A 118 -20.54 5.81 6.71
N ASP A 119 -21.62 5.20 6.24
CA ASP A 119 -22.23 4.10 6.98
C ASP A 119 -21.41 2.85 6.69
N SER A 120 -20.60 2.44 7.66
CA SER A 120 -19.59 1.41 7.45
C SER A 120 -19.18 0.74 8.74
N GLU A 121 -18.57 -0.44 8.60
CA GLU A 121 -18.01 -1.20 9.71
C GLU A 121 -16.61 -1.69 9.34
N ILE A 122 -15.65 -1.47 10.23
CA ILE A 122 -14.28 -1.99 10.07
C ILE A 122 -14.31 -3.46 10.46
N ILE A 123 -14.05 -4.34 9.48
CA ILE A 123 -14.07 -5.80 9.70
C ILE A 123 -12.72 -6.29 10.21
N SER A 124 -11.63 -5.79 9.63
CA SER A 124 -10.29 -6.21 10.01
C SER A 124 -9.27 -5.14 9.67
N ILE A 125 -8.13 -5.21 10.34
CA ILE A 125 -6.98 -4.39 10.02
C ILE A 125 -5.72 -5.24 10.19
N ALA A 126 -4.79 -5.12 9.26
CA ALA A 126 -3.55 -5.89 9.28
C ALA A 126 -2.40 -5.07 8.72
N LYS A 127 -1.25 -5.21 9.37
CA LYS A 127 -0.01 -4.61 8.91
C LYS A 127 0.42 -5.29 7.60
N THR A 128 0.84 -4.50 6.63
CA THR A 128 1.31 -5.00 5.33
C THR A 128 2.83 -4.88 5.21
N ASN A 129 3.35 -5.47 4.13
CA ASN A 129 4.76 -5.32 3.74
C ASN A 129 4.97 -4.15 2.76
N ILE A 130 3.95 -3.34 2.54
CA ILE A 130 4.05 -2.21 1.63
C ILE A 130 5.00 -1.18 2.23
N MET A 131 6.07 -0.87 1.49
CA MET A 131 7.08 0.09 1.93
C MET A 131 6.66 1.52 1.62
N ASP A 132 6.11 1.74 0.44
CA ASP A 132 5.71 3.07 0.01
C ASP A 132 4.78 3.00 -1.20
N ILE A 133 4.14 4.13 -1.45
CA ILE A 133 3.33 4.36 -2.64
C ILE A 133 4.06 5.39 -3.50
N LEU A 134 4.45 4.97 -4.70
CA LEU A 134 5.20 5.79 -5.64
C LEU A 134 4.28 6.29 -6.75
N HIS A 135 4.62 7.43 -7.32
CA HIS A 135 3.85 8.04 -8.41
C HIS A 135 4.70 8.06 -9.67
N ALA A 136 4.23 7.39 -10.71
CA ALA A 136 4.90 7.42 -12.00
C ALA A 136 4.77 8.81 -12.63
N VAL A 137 5.89 9.34 -13.13
CA VAL A 137 5.96 10.66 -13.77
C VAL A 137 6.16 10.46 -15.27
N HIS A 138 5.35 11.14 -16.06
CA HIS A 138 5.40 11.06 -17.54
C HIS A 138 5.71 12.41 -18.16
#